data_420ea38b9771163ad4a7e4097ecd6ac5
#
_entry.id   420ea38b9771163ad4a7e4097ecd6ac5
#
_cell.length_a   1.000
_cell.length_b   1.000
_cell.length_c   1.000
_cell.angle_alpha   90.00
_cell.angle_beta   90.00
_cell.angle_gamma   90.00
#
_symmetry.space_group_name_H-M   'P 1'
#
loop_
_entity.id
_entity.type
_entity.pdbx_description
1 polymer ?
#
loop_
_entity_poly.entity_id
_entity_poly.type
_entity_poly.pdbx_seq_one_letter_code
_entity_poly.pdbx_strand_id
1 'polypeptide(L)'
;LILGNEAAKTTTSKNIIVSGSVLDPYNAMMAANPGVTWSAYAGALTWTATPLYANGDLGSVVLAKIPYTEFAGNEATPVAVTDTYNFLDGLEQRYGVEPVGSREKAVFDKLNEIGKNEKALFYQATDEMMGHQYANVQQRIQATGDILNKEFDYLRSEWQTVSKDSNKVKVFGTRGEYNTDTAGVIDYRSHAYGVAYVHEDET
;
A
#
# COMPACT_ATOMS: atom_id res chain seq x y z
N LEU A 1 -12.12 -23.23 14.01
CA LEU A 1 -10.85 -23.75 13.49
C LEU A 1 -10.26 -22.75 12.52
N ILE A 2 -8.97 -22.42 12.68
CA ILE A 2 -8.21 -21.60 11.74
C ILE A 2 -7.39 -22.56 10.89
N LEU A 3 -7.62 -22.55 9.60
CA LEU A 3 -7.10 -23.57 8.69
C LEU A 3 -6.22 -22.96 7.60
N GLY A 4 -5.17 -23.69 7.23
CA GLY A 4 -4.46 -23.49 5.97
C GLY A 4 -3.48 -22.34 5.85
N ASN A 5 -3.16 -21.59 6.92
CA ASN A 5 -2.23 -20.47 6.85
C ASN A 5 -0.88 -20.86 6.24
N GLU A 6 -0.26 -21.92 6.74
CA GLU A 6 1.07 -22.35 6.24
C GLU A 6 1.00 -22.84 4.80
N ALA A 7 -0.07 -23.55 4.42
CA ALA A 7 -0.23 -24.03 3.05
C ALA A 7 -0.43 -22.88 2.04
N ALA A 8 -1.10 -21.80 2.43
CA ALA A 8 -1.33 -20.65 1.57
C ALA A 8 -0.11 -19.72 1.44
N LYS A 9 0.79 -19.71 2.43
CA LYS A 9 1.80 -18.70 2.65
C LYS A 9 2.79 -18.51 1.49
N THR A 10 3.25 -19.61 0.90
CA THR A 10 4.29 -19.57 -0.15
C THR A 10 3.85 -20.21 -1.46
N THR A 11 2.57 -20.52 -1.60
CA THR A 11 2.05 -21.20 -2.79
C THR A 11 1.96 -20.26 -3.99
N THR A 12 2.08 -20.85 -5.18
CA THR A 12 1.72 -20.22 -6.46
C THR A 12 0.37 -20.70 -6.99
N SER A 13 -0.23 -21.70 -6.33
CA SER A 13 -1.55 -22.21 -6.68
C SER A 13 -2.66 -21.30 -6.16
N LYS A 14 -3.77 -21.25 -6.89
CA LYS A 14 -5.01 -20.58 -6.45
C LYS A 14 -5.95 -21.53 -5.70
N ASN A 15 -5.69 -22.83 -5.74
CA ASN A 15 -6.45 -23.83 -5.02
C ASN A 15 -5.50 -24.88 -4.44
N ILE A 16 -5.73 -25.23 -3.17
CA ILE A 16 -4.93 -26.22 -2.44
C ILE A 16 -5.90 -27.15 -1.73
N ILE A 17 -5.59 -28.46 -1.76
CA ILE A 17 -6.30 -29.44 -0.94
C ILE A 17 -5.35 -29.90 0.14
N VAL A 18 -5.73 -29.67 1.40
CA VAL A 18 -5.01 -30.16 2.58
C VAL A 18 -5.72 -31.40 3.09
N SER A 19 -4.99 -32.49 3.28
CA SER A 19 -5.53 -33.79 3.74
C SER A 19 -4.47 -34.60 4.48
N GLY A 20 -4.90 -35.69 5.11
CA GLY A 20 -4.02 -36.61 5.82
C GLY A 20 -3.66 -36.16 7.22
N SER A 21 -2.54 -36.66 7.75
CA SER A 21 -2.16 -36.53 9.16
C SER A 21 -1.98 -35.09 9.66
N VAL A 22 -1.84 -34.13 8.78
CA VAL A 22 -1.81 -32.69 9.13
C VAL A 22 -3.14 -32.24 9.75
N LEU A 23 -4.23 -32.98 9.52
CA LEU A 23 -5.55 -32.70 10.09
C LEU A 23 -5.80 -33.42 11.42
N ASP A 24 -4.96 -34.37 11.83
CA ASP A 24 -5.12 -35.16 13.05
C ASP A 24 -5.25 -34.30 14.33
N PRO A 25 -4.48 -33.21 14.53
CA PRO A 25 -4.67 -32.36 15.70
C PRO A 25 -6.05 -31.71 15.77
N TYR A 26 -6.64 -31.35 14.62
CA TYR A 26 -7.99 -30.78 14.57
C TYR A 26 -9.04 -31.84 14.91
N ASN A 27 -8.89 -33.05 14.36
CA ASN A 27 -9.79 -34.17 14.64
C ASN A 27 -9.71 -34.60 16.10
N ALA A 28 -8.51 -34.68 16.69
CA ALA A 28 -8.33 -34.96 18.10
C ALA A 28 -9.01 -33.91 19.00
N MET A 29 -8.90 -32.63 18.65
CA MET A 29 -9.54 -31.55 19.38
C MET A 29 -11.07 -31.64 19.27
N MET A 30 -11.60 -31.93 18.11
CA MET A 30 -13.05 -32.10 17.88
C MET A 30 -13.60 -33.29 18.67
N ALA A 31 -12.90 -34.42 18.65
CA ALA A 31 -13.27 -35.62 19.40
C ALA A 31 -13.24 -35.40 20.91
N ALA A 32 -12.30 -34.61 21.41
CA ALA A 32 -12.20 -34.29 22.84
C ALA A 32 -13.31 -33.36 23.35
N ASN A 33 -14.04 -32.70 22.43
CA ASN A 33 -15.08 -31.73 22.78
C ASN A 33 -16.41 -32.06 22.09
N PRO A 34 -17.04 -33.20 22.37
CA PRO A 34 -18.30 -33.59 21.78
C PRO A 34 -19.41 -32.61 22.16
N GLY A 35 -20.29 -32.29 21.23
CA GLY A 35 -21.41 -31.34 21.42
C GLY A 35 -21.05 -29.88 21.16
N VAL A 36 -19.78 -29.56 20.83
CA VAL A 36 -19.40 -28.23 20.35
C VAL A 36 -19.67 -28.12 18.85
N THR A 37 -20.33 -27.06 18.45
CA THR A 37 -20.47 -26.73 17.03
C THR A 37 -19.18 -26.05 16.54
N TRP A 38 -18.54 -26.66 15.57
CA TRP A 38 -17.29 -26.17 15.02
C TRP A 38 -17.54 -25.35 13.77
N SER A 39 -16.89 -24.18 13.69
CA SER A 39 -16.75 -23.40 12.47
C SER A 39 -15.30 -23.41 12.02
N ALA A 40 -15.08 -23.28 10.72
CA ALA A 40 -13.74 -23.24 10.13
C ALA A 40 -13.63 -22.07 9.16
N TYR A 41 -12.46 -21.43 9.13
CA TYR A 41 -12.14 -20.37 8.20
C TYR A 41 -10.63 -20.35 7.90
N ALA A 42 -10.24 -19.77 6.79
CA ALA A 42 -8.82 -19.53 6.51
C ALA A 42 -8.29 -18.43 7.43
N GLY A 43 -7.10 -18.62 7.97
CA GLY A 43 -6.42 -17.59 8.76
C GLY A 43 -5.90 -16.43 7.92
N ALA A 44 -5.57 -16.67 6.65
CA ALA A 44 -5.15 -15.65 5.72
C ALA A 44 -6.34 -14.86 5.17
N LEU A 45 -6.15 -13.55 4.99
CA LEU A 45 -7.19 -12.63 4.49
C LEU A 45 -7.65 -12.99 3.10
N THR A 46 -6.72 -13.29 2.20
CA THR A 46 -6.96 -13.51 0.77
C THR A 46 -7.32 -14.95 0.41
N TRP A 47 -7.66 -15.75 1.41
CA TRP A 47 -8.03 -17.15 1.22
C TRP A 47 -9.35 -17.50 1.90
N THR A 48 -10.05 -18.45 1.32
CA THR A 48 -11.17 -19.17 1.94
C THR A 48 -10.74 -20.59 2.30
N ALA A 49 -11.37 -21.16 3.32
CA ALA A 49 -11.18 -22.55 3.69
C ALA A 49 -12.56 -23.23 3.80
N THR A 50 -12.72 -24.30 3.05
CA THR A 50 -13.93 -25.12 3.07
C THR A 50 -13.57 -26.50 3.63
N PRO A 51 -14.03 -26.83 4.86
CA PRO A 51 -13.81 -28.13 5.44
C PRO A 51 -14.74 -29.17 4.79
N LEU A 52 -14.21 -30.35 4.52
CA LEU A 52 -14.96 -31.52 4.06
C LEU A 52 -14.87 -32.63 5.11
N TYR A 53 -16.00 -32.98 5.68
CA TYR A 53 -16.09 -33.98 6.74
C TYR A 53 -16.41 -35.36 6.17
N ALA A 54 -15.79 -36.38 6.74
CA ALA A 54 -16.06 -37.79 6.46
C ALA A 54 -16.23 -38.54 7.77
N ASN A 55 -17.36 -39.19 7.99
CA ASN A 55 -17.67 -39.96 9.21
C ASN A 55 -17.52 -39.14 10.52
N GLY A 56 -17.74 -37.84 10.46
CA GLY A 56 -17.60 -36.93 11.61
C GLY A 56 -16.22 -36.31 11.77
N ASP A 57 -15.22 -36.80 11.06
CA ASP A 57 -13.87 -36.28 11.05
C ASP A 57 -13.63 -35.32 9.88
N LEU A 58 -12.69 -34.40 10.08
CA LEU A 58 -12.20 -33.51 9.05
C LEU A 58 -11.32 -34.32 8.08
N GLY A 59 -11.85 -34.68 6.92
CA GLY A 59 -11.18 -35.51 5.93
C GLY A 59 -10.26 -34.73 5.01
N SER A 60 -10.68 -33.51 4.63
CA SER A 60 -9.86 -32.59 3.86
C SER A 60 -10.33 -31.14 4.03
N VAL A 61 -9.48 -30.21 3.65
CA VAL A 61 -9.80 -28.78 3.58
C VAL A 61 -9.43 -28.27 2.21
N VAL A 62 -10.38 -27.68 1.53
CA VAL A 62 -10.14 -26.98 0.28
C VAL A 62 -9.86 -25.51 0.58
N LEU A 63 -8.67 -25.06 0.25
CA LEU A 63 -8.29 -23.67 0.30
C LEU A 63 -8.42 -23.07 -1.11
N ALA A 64 -9.12 -21.97 -1.22
CA ALA A 64 -9.26 -21.23 -2.46
C ALA A 64 -8.84 -19.78 -2.25
N LYS A 65 -7.98 -19.30 -3.15
CA LYS A 65 -7.57 -17.90 -3.17
C LYS A 65 -8.77 -17.05 -3.56
N ILE A 66 -9.02 -15.99 -2.81
CA ILE A 66 -9.96 -14.94 -3.18
C ILE A 66 -9.29 -14.06 -4.23
N PRO A 67 -9.89 -13.81 -5.39
CA PRO A 67 -9.35 -12.86 -6.36
C PRO A 67 -9.10 -11.50 -5.72
N TYR A 68 -7.95 -10.91 -5.99
CA TYR A 68 -7.63 -9.61 -5.40
C TYR A 68 -8.65 -8.52 -5.78
N THR A 69 -9.28 -8.64 -6.94
CA THR A 69 -10.34 -7.73 -7.40
C THR A 69 -11.56 -7.66 -6.48
N GLU A 70 -11.82 -8.69 -5.68
CA GLU A 70 -12.91 -8.72 -4.69
C GLU A 70 -12.67 -7.73 -3.52
N PHE A 71 -11.46 -7.22 -3.39
CA PHE A 71 -11.10 -6.23 -2.37
C PHE A 71 -11.31 -4.79 -2.84
N ALA A 72 -11.51 -4.55 -4.14
CA ALA A 72 -11.77 -3.22 -4.67
C ALA A 72 -13.12 -2.65 -4.18
N GLY A 73 -13.14 -1.36 -3.87
CA GLY A 73 -14.35 -0.66 -3.40
C GLY A 73 -14.65 -0.81 -1.91
N ASN A 74 -13.78 -1.46 -1.16
CA ASN A 74 -13.90 -1.64 0.29
C ASN A 74 -12.79 -0.93 1.09
N GLU A 75 -12.12 0.02 0.46
CA GLU A 75 -11.06 0.82 1.06
C GLU A 75 -11.63 1.78 2.11
N ALA A 76 -10.84 2.05 3.15
CA ALA A 76 -11.24 2.97 4.21
C ALA A 76 -11.26 4.44 3.74
N THR A 77 -10.45 4.78 2.75
CA THR A 77 -10.41 6.10 2.12
C THR A 77 -11.01 6.04 0.72
N PRO A 78 -11.78 7.06 0.29
CA PRO A 78 -12.30 7.12 -1.06
C PRO A 78 -11.13 7.16 -2.06
N VAL A 79 -10.97 6.08 -2.79
CA VAL A 79 -10.05 5.99 -3.94
C VAL A 79 -10.93 5.78 -5.17
N ALA A 80 -10.47 6.15 -6.36
CA ALA A 80 -11.19 5.79 -7.58
C ALA A 80 -11.26 4.27 -7.68
N VAL A 81 -12.44 3.71 -7.46
CA VAL A 81 -12.67 2.26 -7.44
C VAL A 81 -12.12 1.60 -8.71
N THR A 82 -12.20 2.31 -9.85
CA THR A 82 -11.66 1.84 -11.13
C THR A 82 -10.14 1.66 -11.10
N ASP A 83 -9.41 2.60 -10.50
CA ASP A 83 -7.94 2.53 -10.45
C ASP A 83 -7.47 1.40 -9.54
N THR A 84 -8.10 1.29 -8.37
CA THR A 84 -7.83 0.18 -7.45
C THR A 84 -8.19 -1.16 -8.09
N TYR A 85 -9.33 -1.26 -8.75
CA TYR A 85 -9.73 -2.48 -9.46
C TYR A 85 -8.70 -2.87 -10.53
N ASN A 86 -8.29 -1.95 -11.38
CA ASN A 86 -7.32 -2.21 -12.45
C ASN A 86 -5.97 -2.64 -11.89
N PHE A 87 -5.53 -2.04 -10.79
CA PHE A 87 -4.30 -2.43 -10.12
C PHE A 87 -4.40 -3.86 -9.54
N LEU A 88 -5.50 -4.15 -8.82
CA LEU A 88 -5.73 -5.47 -8.23
C LEU A 88 -5.94 -6.56 -9.29
N ASP A 89 -6.55 -6.22 -10.42
CA ASP A 89 -6.66 -7.12 -11.57
C ASP A 89 -5.28 -7.44 -12.16
N GLY A 90 -4.42 -6.43 -12.29
CA GLY A 90 -3.03 -6.63 -12.70
C GLY A 90 -2.26 -7.56 -11.75
N LEU A 91 -2.42 -7.39 -10.43
CA LEU A 91 -1.85 -8.30 -9.43
C LEU A 91 -2.41 -9.73 -9.58
N GLU A 92 -3.73 -9.87 -9.78
CA GLU A 92 -4.38 -11.17 -9.94
C GLU A 92 -3.87 -11.93 -11.17
N GLN A 93 -3.65 -11.23 -12.28
CA GLN A 93 -3.11 -11.83 -13.52
C GLN A 93 -1.65 -12.26 -13.36
N ARG A 94 -0.89 -11.60 -12.49
CA ARG A 94 0.52 -11.94 -12.21
C ARG A 94 0.67 -13.04 -11.18
N TYR A 95 -0.31 -13.25 -10.32
CA TYR A 95 -0.25 -14.30 -9.29
C TYR A 95 -0.17 -15.70 -9.92
N GLY A 96 0.84 -16.45 -9.52
CA GLY A 96 1.03 -17.84 -9.95
C GLY A 96 1.83 -18.00 -11.25
N VAL A 97 2.22 -16.91 -11.92
CA VAL A 97 3.10 -16.93 -13.11
C VAL A 97 4.46 -16.28 -12.86
N GLU A 98 4.65 -15.72 -11.68
CA GLU A 98 5.90 -15.08 -11.27
C GLU A 98 7.04 -16.11 -11.10
N PRO A 99 8.27 -15.76 -11.46
CA PRO A 99 9.43 -16.65 -11.29
C PRO A 99 9.70 -16.94 -9.80
N VAL A 100 10.06 -18.17 -9.50
CA VAL A 100 10.49 -18.56 -8.14
C VAL A 100 11.70 -17.73 -7.72
N GLY A 101 11.66 -17.19 -6.49
CA GLY A 101 12.73 -16.37 -5.94
C GLY A 101 12.75 -14.92 -6.45
N SER A 102 11.79 -14.51 -7.28
CA SER A 102 11.65 -13.12 -7.72
C SER A 102 11.15 -12.21 -6.59
N ARG A 103 11.39 -10.89 -6.73
CA ARG A 103 10.80 -9.88 -5.83
C ARG A 103 9.28 -9.90 -5.89
N GLU A 104 8.74 -10.17 -7.05
CA GLU A 104 7.30 -10.29 -7.30
C GLU A 104 6.71 -11.45 -6.48
N LYS A 105 7.36 -12.61 -6.49
CA LYS A 105 6.98 -13.76 -5.65
C LYS A 105 7.00 -13.38 -4.16
N ALA A 106 8.02 -12.65 -3.70
CA ALA A 106 8.11 -12.22 -2.32
C ALA A 106 6.95 -11.28 -1.91
N VAL A 107 6.47 -10.43 -2.82
CA VAL A 107 5.28 -9.60 -2.58
C VAL A 107 4.04 -10.47 -2.39
N PHE A 108 3.81 -11.45 -3.26
CA PHE A 108 2.66 -12.34 -3.12
C PHE A 108 2.73 -13.20 -1.85
N ASP A 109 3.92 -13.65 -1.47
CA ASP A 109 4.11 -14.37 -0.21
C ASP A 109 3.71 -13.48 0.99
N LYS A 110 4.09 -12.20 0.98
CA LYS A 110 3.69 -11.24 2.00
C LYS A 110 2.17 -10.97 2.01
N LEU A 111 1.54 -10.86 0.85
CA LEU A 111 0.09 -10.71 0.78
C LEU A 111 -0.64 -11.95 1.31
N ASN A 112 -0.10 -13.15 1.09
CA ASN A 112 -0.61 -14.41 1.65
C ASN A 112 -0.41 -14.53 3.16
N GLU A 113 0.56 -13.81 3.76
CA GLU A 113 0.79 -13.77 5.21
C GLU A 113 -0.22 -12.88 5.96
N ILE A 114 -0.90 -11.97 5.27
CA ILE A 114 -1.85 -11.04 5.89
C ILE A 114 -3.00 -11.82 6.52
N GLY A 115 -3.21 -11.63 7.81
CA GLY A 115 -4.23 -12.33 8.58
C GLY A 115 -5.65 -11.83 8.28
N LYS A 116 -6.63 -12.67 8.59
CA LYS A 116 -8.06 -12.40 8.34
C LYS A 116 -8.56 -11.07 8.90
N ASN A 117 -8.00 -10.64 10.02
CA ASN A 117 -8.37 -9.42 10.72
C ASN A 117 -7.48 -8.22 10.38
N GLU A 118 -6.54 -8.38 9.45
CA GLU A 118 -5.54 -7.36 9.10
C GLU A 118 -5.86 -6.69 7.75
N LYS A 119 -7.13 -6.51 7.45
CA LYS A 119 -7.62 -5.92 6.19
C LYS A 119 -7.00 -4.54 5.92
N ALA A 120 -6.81 -3.72 6.95
CA ALA A 120 -6.18 -2.41 6.82
C ALA A 120 -4.75 -2.50 6.29
N LEU A 121 -3.98 -3.53 6.69
CA LEU A 121 -2.62 -3.76 6.22
C LEU A 121 -2.60 -4.11 4.73
N PHE A 122 -3.58 -4.87 4.25
CA PHE A 122 -3.71 -5.18 2.82
C PHE A 122 -3.92 -3.90 1.98
N TYR A 123 -4.83 -3.03 2.41
CA TYR A 123 -5.08 -1.77 1.69
C TYR A 123 -3.90 -0.82 1.76
N GLN A 124 -3.22 -0.74 2.90
CA GLN A 124 -1.98 0.03 3.01
C GLN A 124 -0.92 -0.49 2.02
N ALA A 125 -0.70 -1.80 1.98
CA ALA A 125 0.28 -2.39 1.07
C ALA A 125 -0.07 -2.14 -0.40
N THR A 126 -1.34 -2.26 -0.78
CA THR A 126 -1.79 -1.98 -2.16
C THR A 126 -1.66 -0.51 -2.52
N ASP A 127 -1.97 0.40 -1.60
CA ASP A 127 -1.84 1.84 -1.77
C ASP A 127 -0.37 2.27 -1.97
N GLU A 128 0.52 1.70 -1.16
CA GLU A 128 1.97 1.88 -1.31
C GLU A 128 2.49 1.35 -2.66
N MET A 129 2.01 0.18 -3.10
CA MET A 129 2.38 -0.38 -4.40
C MET A 129 1.85 0.44 -5.58
N MET A 130 0.68 1.06 -5.46
CA MET A 130 0.15 1.99 -6.46
C MET A 130 0.94 3.30 -6.53
N GLY A 131 1.78 3.58 -5.54
CA GLY A 131 2.67 4.73 -5.54
C GLY A 131 2.00 6.08 -5.24
N HIS A 132 0.81 6.08 -4.68
CA HIS A 132 0.05 7.30 -4.34
C HIS A 132 0.86 8.27 -3.46
N GLN A 133 1.67 7.74 -2.56
CA GLN A 133 2.57 8.55 -1.72
C GLN A 133 3.59 9.38 -2.51
N TYR A 134 3.89 8.99 -3.76
CA TYR A 134 4.84 9.68 -4.64
C TYR A 134 4.16 10.63 -5.63
N ALA A 135 2.85 10.59 -5.76
CA ALA A 135 2.10 11.37 -6.75
C ALA A 135 2.38 12.88 -6.66
N ASN A 136 2.65 13.39 -5.46
CA ASN A 136 2.90 14.81 -5.21
C ASN A 136 4.39 15.20 -5.19
N VAL A 137 5.33 14.26 -5.34
CA VAL A 137 6.76 14.56 -5.22
C VAL A 137 7.20 15.56 -6.27
N GLN A 138 6.84 15.34 -7.53
CA GLN A 138 7.19 16.25 -8.62
C GLN A 138 6.58 17.64 -8.42
N GLN A 139 5.33 17.71 -8.00
CA GLN A 139 4.65 18.97 -7.72
C GLN A 139 5.29 19.73 -6.56
N ARG A 140 5.70 19.03 -5.49
CA ARG A 140 6.42 19.63 -4.36
C ARG A 140 7.77 20.20 -4.80
N ILE A 141 8.48 19.48 -5.66
CA ILE A 141 9.76 19.95 -6.23
C ILE A 141 9.52 21.19 -7.08
N GLN A 142 8.52 21.19 -7.97
CA GLN A 142 8.17 22.35 -8.78
C GLN A 142 7.76 23.55 -7.94
N ALA A 143 6.86 23.38 -6.98
CA ALA A 143 6.42 24.43 -6.08
C ALA A 143 7.59 25.06 -5.29
N THR A 144 8.54 24.24 -4.84
CA THR A 144 9.75 24.73 -4.17
C THR A 144 10.64 25.51 -5.14
N GLY A 145 10.82 25.01 -6.36
CA GLY A 145 11.56 25.69 -7.42
C GLY A 145 10.95 27.04 -7.79
N ASP A 146 9.63 27.11 -7.91
CA ASP A 146 8.90 28.33 -8.24
C ASP A 146 9.05 29.39 -7.13
N ILE A 147 9.00 28.97 -5.86
CA ILE A 147 9.26 29.86 -4.73
C ILE A 147 10.66 30.44 -4.79
N LEU A 148 11.68 29.60 -5.01
CA LEU A 148 13.06 30.05 -5.12
C LEU A 148 13.26 30.98 -6.31
N ASN A 149 12.75 30.61 -7.48
CA ASN A 149 12.85 31.45 -8.68
C ASN A 149 12.19 32.81 -8.47
N LYS A 150 10.99 32.85 -7.90
CA LYS A 150 10.30 34.09 -7.58
C LYS A 150 11.10 34.99 -6.65
N GLU A 151 11.72 34.42 -5.62
CA GLU A 151 12.54 35.17 -4.69
C GLU A 151 13.84 35.68 -5.32
N PHE A 152 14.46 34.88 -6.20
CA PHE A 152 15.63 35.30 -6.97
C PHE A 152 15.28 36.38 -7.99
N ASP A 153 14.18 36.28 -8.70
CA ASP A 153 13.73 37.28 -9.66
C ASP A 153 13.41 38.61 -8.96
N TYR A 154 12.81 38.57 -7.78
CA TYR A 154 12.57 39.75 -6.97
C TYR A 154 13.88 40.43 -6.56
N LEU A 155 14.84 39.70 -6.05
CA LEU A 155 16.17 40.22 -5.68
C LEU A 155 16.86 40.81 -6.90
N ARG A 156 16.80 40.14 -8.07
CA ARG A 156 17.38 40.61 -9.31
C ARG A 156 16.73 41.86 -9.86
N SER A 157 15.42 42.01 -9.75
CA SER A 157 14.70 43.19 -10.21
C SER A 157 15.05 44.43 -9.37
N GLU A 158 15.37 44.27 -8.11
CA GLU A 158 15.79 45.35 -7.24
C GLU A 158 17.27 45.73 -7.41
N TRP A 159 18.09 44.91 -8.08
CA TRP A 159 19.49 45.19 -8.35
C TRP A 159 19.72 46.38 -9.30
N GLN A 160 18.79 46.65 -10.15
CA GLN A 160 18.94 47.69 -11.16
C GLN A 160 18.87 49.12 -10.64
N THR A 161 18.74 49.33 -9.32
CA THR A 161 18.38 50.63 -8.75
C THR A 161 19.37 51.25 -7.78
N VAL A 162 20.53 50.63 -7.42
CA VAL A 162 21.35 51.16 -6.32
C VAL A 162 22.85 51.03 -6.51
N SER A 163 23.53 52.03 -6.02
CA SER A 163 24.95 52.36 -5.81
C SER A 163 25.95 51.24 -5.65
N LYS A 164 27.20 51.61 -5.93
CA LYS A 164 28.43 50.84 -6.14
C LYS A 164 28.80 49.71 -5.16
N ASP A 165 28.32 49.69 -3.95
CA ASP A 165 28.51 48.57 -2.98
C ASP A 165 27.18 48.37 -2.26
N SER A 166 26.46 47.32 -2.62
CA SER A 166 25.19 47.03 -1.97
C SER A 166 25.12 45.65 -1.33
N ASN A 167 24.69 45.60 -0.09
CA ASN A 167 24.36 44.38 0.60
C ASN A 167 22.85 44.32 0.79
N LYS A 168 22.22 43.28 0.29
CA LYS A 168 20.78 43.06 0.48
C LYS A 168 20.53 41.77 1.24
N VAL A 169 19.70 41.87 2.26
CA VAL A 169 19.18 40.71 3.02
C VAL A 169 17.67 40.69 2.88
N LYS A 170 17.13 39.58 2.47
CA LYS A 170 15.67 39.38 2.40
C LYS A 170 15.30 38.17 3.21
N VAL A 171 14.34 38.34 4.10
CA VAL A 171 13.68 37.22 4.81
C VAL A 171 12.33 36.99 4.14
N PHE A 172 12.02 35.75 3.81
CA PHE A 172 10.75 35.42 3.19
C PHE A 172 10.10 34.24 3.90
N GLY A 173 8.78 34.23 3.89
CA GLY A 173 7.96 33.11 4.33
C GLY A 173 6.82 32.92 3.36
N THR A 174 6.59 31.70 2.96
CA THR A 174 5.46 31.36 2.09
C THR A 174 4.72 30.15 2.64
N ARG A 175 3.41 30.16 2.40
CA ARG A 175 2.52 29.05 2.70
C ARG A 175 1.83 28.65 1.41
N GLY A 176 1.91 27.36 1.08
CA GLY A 176 1.20 26.76 -0.04
C GLY A 176 0.23 25.69 0.45
N GLU A 177 -0.91 25.60 -0.19
CA GLU A 177 -1.84 24.49 -0.06
C GLU A 177 -2.07 23.89 -1.44
N TYR A 178 -2.02 22.58 -1.51
CA TYR A 178 -2.41 21.84 -2.68
C TYR A 178 -3.59 20.95 -2.31
N ASN A 179 -4.73 21.22 -2.92
CA ASN A 179 -5.95 20.44 -2.77
C ASN A 179 -6.30 19.85 -4.13
N THR A 180 -6.63 18.58 -4.16
CA THR A 180 -7.00 17.88 -5.38
C THR A 180 -8.19 16.97 -5.12
N ASP A 181 -9.09 16.91 -6.09
CA ASP A 181 -10.17 15.92 -6.11
C ASP A 181 -9.74 14.60 -6.78
N THR A 182 -8.45 14.50 -7.18
CA THR A 182 -7.93 13.29 -7.80
C THR A 182 -7.78 12.20 -6.74
N ALA A 183 -8.53 11.13 -6.91
CA ALA A 183 -8.49 10.00 -6.00
C ALA A 183 -7.07 9.40 -5.89
N GLY A 184 -6.66 9.09 -4.67
CA GLY A 184 -5.33 8.56 -4.39
C GLY A 184 -4.20 9.59 -4.34
N VAL A 185 -4.46 10.85 -4.67
CA VAL A 185 -3.49 11.94 -4.53
C VAL A 185 -3.76 12.69 -3.24
N ILE A 186 -2.74 12.76 -2.36
CA ILE A 186 -2.89 13.35 -1.02
C ILE A 186 -2.77 14.87 -1.10
N ASP A 187 -3.72 15.58 -0.49
CA ASP A 187 -3.60 17.01 -0.25
C ASP A 187 -2.39 17.30 0.65
N TYR A 188 -1.69 18.39 0.37
CA TYR A 188 -0.59 18.79 1.23
C TYR A 188 -0.57 20.29 1.50
N ARG A 189 -0.02 20.63 2.65
CA ARG A 189 0.31 22.01 3.02
C ARG A 189 1.81 22.14 3.12
N SER A 190 2.34 23.21 2.56
CA SER A 190 3.77 23.52 2.62
C SER A 190 3.99 24.87 3.29
N HIS A 191 5.04 24.95 4.08
CA HIS A 191 5.56 26.20 4.62
C HIS A 191 7.04 26.27 4.26
N ALA A 192 7.46 27.36 3.65
CA ALA A 192 8.85 27.61 3.38
C ALA A 192 9.26 28.94 4.00
N TYR A 193 10.40 28.94 4.67
CA TYR A 193 11.04 30.10 5.23
C TYR A 193 12.46 30.16 4.73
N GLY A 194 12.94 31.34 4.40
CA GLY A 194 14.30 31.49 3.93
C GLY A 194 14.84 32.87 4.18
N VAL A 195 16.17 32.96 4.08
CA VAL A 195 16.92 34.19 4.07
C VAL A 195 17.75 34.19 2.82
N ALA A 196 17.62 35.22 2.02
CA ALA A 196 18.46 35.44 0.86
C ALA A 196 19.39 36.63 1.16
N TYR A 197 20.67 36.45 0.92
CA TYR A 197 21.70 37.46 1.03
C TYR A 197 22.37 37.64 -0.32
N VAL A 198 22.50 38.89 -0.72
CA VAL A 198 23.19 39.24 -1.94
C VAL A 198 24.17 40.36 -1.64
N HIS A 199 25.39 40.20 -2.12
CA HIS A 199 26.43 41.19 -2.10
C HIS A 199 26.83 41.51 -3.55
N GLU A 200 26.85 42.77 -3.90
CA GLU A 200 27.30 43.27 -5.18
C GLU A 200 28.55 44.10 -4.96
N ASP A 201 29.62 43.75 -5.68
CA ASP A 201 30.89 44.45 -5.68
C ASP A 201 31.21 44.93 -7.08
N GLU A 202 31.62 46.18 -7.26
CA GLU A 202 32.01 46.72 -8.53
C GLU A 202 33.50 46.48 -8.76
N THR A 203 33.84 45.63 -9.74
CA THR A 203 35.20 45.43 -10.26
C THR A 203 35.56 46.40 -11.33
#